data_3baab792fbcae26bdec387aa2fb2b6e9
#
_entry.id   3baab792fbcae26bdec387aa2fb2b6e9
#
_cell.length_a   1.000
_cell.length_b   1.000
_cell.length_c   1.000
_cell.angle_alpha   90.00
_cell.angle_beta   90.00
_cell.angle_gamma   90.00
#
_symmetry.space_group_name_H-M   'P 1'
#
loop_
_entity.id
_entity.type
_entity.pdbx_description
1 polymer ?
#
loop_
_entity_poly.entity_id
_entity_poly.type
_entity_poly.pdbx_seq_one_letter_code
_entity_poly.pdbx_strand_id
1 'polypeptide(L)'
;MENKEKTQEREETKEFKPTLVIDGTGIILGRLASYAAKQALLGKVIAIVNCNDIAVSGNKDNIIFEYQRLRKLDKSNQKGPIFPKVAEKITKRTIRGMLSYKQQRGEKALDRVRCYNSIPAELVSAKKITLKDFSIESKEVKSLTLKEIAKLI
;
A
#
# COMPACT_ATOMS: atom_id res chain seq x y z
N MET A 1 16.25 10.44 32.29
CA MET A 1 15.57 9.13 32.38
C MET A 1 14.17 9.13 31.77
N GLU A 2 13.45 10.23 31.79
CA GLU A 2 12.06 10.35 31.22
C GLU A 2 11.93 10.12 29.70
N ASN A 3 12.99 10.29 28.91
CA ASN A 3 12.90 10.09 27.44
C ASN A 3 12.94 8.61 27.00
N LYS A 4 13.39 7.70 27.87
CA LYS A 4 13.40 6.26 27.57
C LYS A 4 12.05 5.61 27.88
N GLU A 5 11.34 6.09 28.88
CA GLU A 5 10.01 5.58 29.25
C GLU A 5 8.95 5.94 28.20
N LYS A 6 8.99 7.17 27.64
CA LYS A 6 8.10 7.58 26.54
C LYS A 6 8.34 6.84 25.23
N THR A 7 9.52 6.24 25.05
CA THR A 7 9.81 5.41 23.88
C THR A 7 9.30 3.98 24.07
N GLN A 8 9.31 3.47 25.29
CA GLN A 8 8.81 2.12 25.61
C GLN A 8 7.27 2.03 25.59
N GLU A 9 6.55 3.07 25.99
CA GLU A 9 5.07 3.13 25.87
C GLU A 9 4.55 3.17 24.41
N ARG A 10 5.41 3.47 23.43
CA ARG A 10 5.05 3.41 21.99
C ARG A 10 5.19 2.02 21.39
N GLU A 11 5.84 1.10 22.05
CA GLU A 11 6.10 -0.27 21.60
C GLU A 11 5.12 -1.31 22.16
N GLU A 12 4.14 -0.95 22.95
CA GLU A 12 2.98 -1.82 23.13
C GLU A 12 2.32 -2.00 21.77
N THR A 13 2.70 -3.08 21.11
CA THR A 13 2.14 -3.55 19.85
C THR A 13 0.64 -3.75 20.04
N LYS A 14 -0.14 -2.67 19.83
CA LYS A 14 -1.59 -2.80 19.74
C LYS A 14 -1.84 -3.87 18.70
N GLU A 15 -2.34 -5.03 19.17
CA GLU A 15 -2.72 -6.14 18.29
C GLU A 15 -3.52 -5.57 17.12
N PHE A 16 -2.96 -5.67 15.93
CA PHE A 16 -3.61 -5.13 14.75
C PHE A 16 -4.72 -6.09 14.33
N LYS A 17 -5.94 -5.80 14.76
CA LYS A 17 -7.14 -6.57 14.38
C LYS A 17 -7.85 -5.86 13.22
N PRO A 18 -7.65 -6.30 11.97
CA PRO A 18 -8.29 -5.66 10.84
C PRO A 18 -9.80 -5.96 10.83
N THR A 19 -10.58 -4.91 10.64
CA THR A 19 -12.03 -5.01 10.42
C THR A 19 -12.33 -5.42 8.97
N LEU A 20 -11.41 -5.10 8.05
CA LEU A 20 -11.56 -5.33 6.63
C LEU A 20 -10.25 -5.90 6.07
N VAL A 21 -10.31 -7.08 5.46
CA VAL A 21 -9.18 -7.68 4.74
C VAL A 21 -9.48 -7.66 3.25
N ILE A 22 -8.62 -7.00 2.47
CA ILE A 22 -8.77 -6.85 1.02
C ILE A 22 -7.69 -7.69 0.34
N ASP A 23 -8.10 -8.57 -0.57
CA ASP A 23 -7.18 -9.29 -1.44
C ASP A 23 -6.79 -8.39 -2.62
N GLY A 24 -5.49 -8.18 -2.80
CA GLY A 24 -4.92 -7.32 -3.85
C GLY A 24 -4.74 -8.01 -5.19
N THR A 25 -4.95 -9.33 -5.28
CA THR A 25 -4.67 -10.12 -6.48
C THR A 25 -5.43 -9.60 -7.69
N GLY A 26 -4.70 -9.21 -8.75
CA GLY A 26 -5.27 -8.75 -10.01
C GLY A 26 -6.03 -7.41 -9.96
N ILE A 27 -5.98 -6.69 -8.85
CA ILE A 27 -6.68 -5.40 -8.71
C ILE A 27 -5.78 -4.25 -9.15
N ILE A 28 -6.37 -3.25 -9.81
CA ILE A 28 -5.66 -2.04 -10.24
C ILE A 28 -5.30 -1.18 -9.02
N LEU A 29 -4.01 -0.89 -8.85
CA LEU A 29 -3.43 -0.17 -7.69
C LEU A 29 -4.18 1.12 -7.33
N GLY A 30 -4.47 1.98 -8.30
CA GLY A 30 -5.13 3.26 -8.04
C GLY A 30 -6.56 3.09 -7.49
N ARG A 31 -7.32 2.13 -8.01
CA ARG A 31 -8.70 1.85 -7.55
C ARG A 31 -8.71 1.22 -6.18
N LEU A 32 -7.83 0.25 -5.95
CA LEU A 32 -7.62 -0.33 -4.63
C LEU A 32 -7.29 0.75 -3.59
N ALA A 33 -6.33 1.62 -3.91
CA ALA A 33 -5.88 2.68 -3.02
C ALA A 33 -7.00 3.68 -2.69
N SER A 34 -7.80 4.06 -3.69
CA SER A 34 -8.96 4.96 -3.50
C SER A 34 -10.01 4.34 -2.58
N TYR A 35 -10.35 3.06 -2.80
CA TYR A 35 -11.29 2.34 -1.95
C TYR A 35 -10.78 2.22 -0.52
N ALA A 36 -9.51 1.79 -0.34
CA ALA A 36 -8.88 1.66 0.97
C ALA A 36 -8.83 3.00 1.71
N ALA A 37 -8.44 4.09 1.04
CA ALA A 37 -8.42 5.42 1.63
C ALA A 37 -9.80 5.85 2.14
N LYS A 38 -10.86 5.63 1.34
CA LYS A 38 -12.25 5.91 1.74
C LYS A 38 -12.66 5.13 2.99
N GLN A 39 -12.40 3.83 3.02
CA GLN A 39 -12.78 2.99 4.17
C GLN A 39 -11.97 3.35 5.43
N ALA A 40 -10.69 3.72 5.28
CA ALA A 40 -9.84 4.17 6.40
C ALA A 40 -10.34 5.50 7.00
N LEU A 41 -10.81 6.45 6.17
CA LEU A 41 -11.42 7.70 6.62
C LEU A 41 -12.73 7.46 7.37
N LEU A 42 -13.47 6.39 7.01
CA LEU A 42 -14.69 5.95 7.73
C LEU A 42 -14.37 5.25 9.06
N GLY A 43 -13.08 5.14 9.44
CA GLY A 43 -12.66 4.59 10.72
C GLY A 43 -12.33 3.10 10.72
N LYS A 44 -12.47 2.39 9.59
CA LYS A 44 -12.17 0.94 9.50
C LYS A 44 -10.67 0.68 9.55
N VAL A 45 -10.28 -0.41 10.22
CA VAL A 45 -8.91 -0.93 10.23
C VAL A 45 -8.76 -1.91 9.06
N ILE A 46 -7.81 -1.66 8.17
CA ILE A 46 -7.70 -2.34 6.88
C ILE A 46 -6.39 -3.09 6.78
N ALA A 47 -6.45 -4.36 6.40
CA ALA A 47 -5.32 -5.14 5.94
C ALA A 47 -5.45 -5.39 4.43
N ILE A 48 -4.40 -5.07 3.68
CA ILE A 48 -4.30 -5.41 2.26
C ILE A 48 -3.28 -6.53 2.13
N VAL A 49 -3.69 -7.66 1.57
CA VAL A 49 -2.85 -8.84 1.37
C VAL A 49 -2.56 -9.05 -0.11
N ASN A 50 -1.52 -9.85 -0.42
CA ASN A 50 -1.08 -10.13 -1.78
C ASN A 50 -0.71 -8.87 -2.58
N CYS A 51 0.01 -7.92 -1.95
CA CYS A 51 0.42 -6.69 -2.61
C CYS A 51 1.34 -6.93 -3.82
N ASN A 52 2.03 -8.07 -3.87
CA ASN A 52 2.88 -8.45 -5.01
C ASN A 52 2.11 -8.58 -6.33
N ASP A 53 0.86 -9.04 -6.23
CA ASP A 53 0.01 -9.36 -7.38
C ASP A 53 -0.95 -8.21 -7.75
N ILE A 54 -0.82 -7.07 -7.06
CA ILE A 54 -1.50 -5.83 -7.45
C ILE A 54 -0.93 -5.34 -8.77
N ALA A 55 -1.78 -4.86 -9.64
CA ALA A 55 -1.39 -4.45 -10.96
C ALA A 55 -1.45 -2.94 -11.18
N VAL A 56 -0.55 -2.45 -12.00
CA VAL A 56 -0.50 -1.08 -12.49
C VAL A 56 -0.91 -1.10 -13.96
N SER A 57 -1.97 -0.38 -14.31
CA SER A 57 -2.46 -0.28 -15.68
C SER A 57 -1.58 0.67 -16.52
N GLY A 58 -1.27 0.29 -17.74
CA GLY A 58 -0.52 1.10 -18.69
C GLY A 58 0.47 0.29 -19.54
N ASN A 59 1.20 1.00 -20.42
CA ASN A 59 2.26 0.38 -21.20
C ASN A 59 3.46 0.05 -20.31
N LYS A 60 4.02 -1.13 -20.49
CA LYS A 60 5.14 -1.67 -19.70
C LYS A 60 6.32 -0.70 -19.64
N ASP A 61 6.76 -0.21 -20.81
CA ASP A 61 7.95 0.64 -20.89
C ASP A 61 7.76 1.97 -20.17
N ASN A 62 6.58 2.56 -20.30
CA ASN A 62 6.24 3.81 -19.64
C ASN A 62 6.18 3.65 -18.13
N ILE A 63 5.60 2.55 -17.63
CA ILE A 63 5.54 2.26 -16.19
C ILE A 63 6.96 2.11 -15.63
N ILE A 64 7.80 1.29 -16.28
CA ILE A 64 9.18 1.06 -15.84
C ILE A 64 9.97 2.36 -15.86
N PHE A 65 9.89 3.12 -16.95
CA PHE A 65 10.59 4.41 -17.09
C PHE A 65 10.21 5.37 -15.96
N GLU A 66 8.92 5.51 -15.65
CA GLU A 66 8.45 6.42 -14.60
C GLU A 66 8.93 5.99 -13.20
N TYR A 67 8.84 4.71 -12.86
CA TYR A 67 9.35 4.22 -11.57
C TYR A 67 10.87 4.35 -11.45
N GLN A 68 11.61 4.11 -12.53
CA GLN A 68 13.07 4.34 -12.56
C GLN A 68 13.42 5.82 -12.43
N ARG A 69 12.68 6.70 -13.10
CA ARG A 69 12.83 8.16 -13.00
C ARG A 69 12.64 8.61 -11.55
N LEU A 70 11.55 8.19 -10.92
CA LEU A 70 11.25 8.53 -9.53
C LEU A 70 12.35 8.06 -8.57
N ARG A 71 12.95 6.90 -8.82
CA ARG A 71 14.05 6.41 -8.00
C ARG A 71 15.37 7.14 -8.22
N LYS A 72 15.62 7.64 -9.42
CA LYS A 72 16.80 8.46 -9.69
C LYS A 72 16.77 9.79 -8.94
N LEU A 73 15.58 10.35 -8.70
CA LEU A 73 15.41 11.57 -7.91
C LEU A 73 15.86 11.40 -6.44
N ASP A 74 15.84 10.17 -5.92
CA ASP A 74 16.24 9.84 -4.56
C ASP A 74 17.77 9.88 -4.35
N LYS A 75 18.55 9.67 -5.41
CA LYS A 75 20.02 9.52 -5.32
C LYS A 75 20.79 10.84 -5.28
N SER A 76 20.17 11.96 -5.64
CA SER A 76 20.90 13.22 -5.82
C SER A 76 21.07 14.04 -4.53
N ASN A 77 20.36 13.70 -3.45
CA ASN A 77 20.45 14.41 -2.18
C ASN A 77 20.08 13.49 -1.01
N GLN A 78 20.83 13.54 0.09
CA GLN A 78 20.57 12.75 1.31
C GLN A 78 19.18 13.01 1.93
N LYS A 79 18.49 14.07 1.53
CA LYS A 79 17.16 14.48 2.01
C LYS A 79 16.06 14.36 0.94
N GLY A 80 16.33 13.72 -0.20
CA GLY A 80 15.37 13.56 -1.28
C GLY A 80 14.19 12.63 -0.94
N PRO A 81 13.12 12.62 -1.77
CA PRO A 81 11.97 11.74 -1.55
C PRO A 81 12.37 10.28 -1.80
N ILE A 82 12.23 9.43 -0.79
CA ILE A 82 12.55 7.99 -0.89
C ILE A 82 11.42 7.25 -1.60
N PHE A 83 11.73 6.55 -2.69
CA PHE A 83 10.82 5.69 -3.43
C PHE A 83 11.12 4.21 -3.15
N PRO A 84 10.24 3.49 -2.42
CA PRO A 84 10.48 2.11 -2.05
C PRO A 84 10.33 1.17 -3.26
N LYS A 85 11.10 0.05 -3.23
CA LYS A 85 10.96 -1.07 -4.19
C LYS A 85 9.86 -2.05 -3.81
N VAL A 86 9.64 -2.22 -2.51
CA VAL A 86 8.78 -3.28 -1.98
C VAL A 86 7.31 -2.97 -2.27
N ALA A 87 6.56 -3.95 -2.79
CA ALA A 87 5.18 -3.79 -3.23
C ALA A 87 4.26 -3.25 -2.12
N GLU A 88 4.38 -3.75 -0.88
CA GLU A 88 3.60 -3.26 0.26
C GLU A 88 3.82 -1.76 0.53
N LYS A 89 5.09 -1.30 0.43
CA LYS A 89 5.45 0.10 0.66
C LYS A 89 5.01 1.00 -0.50
N ILE A 90 5.04 0.49 -1.74
CA ILE A 90 4.49 1.18 -2.92
C ILE A 90 2.99 1.38 -2.73
N THR A 91 2.27 0.31 -2.37
CA THR A 91 0.83 0.35 -2.13
C THR A 91 0.48 1.34 -1.01
N LYS A 92 1.16 1.26 0.14
CA LYS A 92 0.93 2.19 1.26
C LYS A 92 1.23 3.65 0.88
N ARG A 93 2.28 3.89 0.07
CA ARG A 93 2.61 5.22 -0.43
C ARG A 93 1.51 5.78 -1.35
N THR A 94 0.94 4.96 -2.22
CA THR A 94 -0.17 5.35 -3.09
C THR A 94 -1.40 5.73 -2.26
N ILE A 95 -1.74 4.95 -1.25
CA ILE A 95 -2.84 5.26 -0.33
C ILE A 95 -2.58 6.57 0.43
N ARG A 96 -1.35 6.78 0.91
CA ARG A 96 -0.96 8.04 1.57
C ARG A 96 -1.20 9.25 0.68
N GLY A 97 -0.88 9.15 -0.62
CA GLY A 97 -1.12 10.23 -1.59
C GLY A 97 -2.59 10.58 -1.79
N MET A 98 -3.50 9.65 -1.48
CA MET A 98 -4.96 9.85 -1.56
C MET A 98 -5.58 10.34 -0.25
N LEU A 99 -4.80 10.45 0.82
CA LEU A 99 -5.20 10.94 2.12
C LEU A 99 -4.57 12.31 2.39
N SER A 100 -5.28 13.15 3.14
CA SER A 100 -4.73 14.41 3.67
C SER A 100 -3.74 14.12 4.81
N TYR A 101 -2.65 13.39 4.51
CA TYR A 101 -1.73 12.84 5.51
C TYR A 101 -0.98 13.89 6.35
N LYS A 102 -0.97 15.16 5.92
CA LYS A 102 -0.44 16.28 6.70
C LYS A 102 -1.40 16.77 7.79
N GLN A 103 -2.67 16.37 7.71
CA GLN A 103 -3.69 16.68 8.72
C GLN A 103 -3.88 15.47 9.63
N GLN A 104 -4.19 15.71 10.90
CA GLN A 104 -4.41 14.68 11.92
C GLN A 104 -5.44 13.60 11.50
N ARG A 105 -6.48 14.01 10.77
CA ARG A 105 -7.50 13.10 10.24
C ARG A 105 -6.92 12.08 9.25
N GLY A 106 -6.08 12.56 8.33
CA GLY A 106 -5.46 11.70 7.32
C GLY A 106 -4.35 10.83 7.88
N GLU A 107 -3.57 11.34 8.84
CA GLU A 107 -2.56 10.59 9.58
C GLU A 107 -3.18 9.40 10.33
N LYS A 108 -4.20 9.65 11.15
CA LYS A 108 -4.95 8.60 11.84
C LYS A 108 -5.58 7.57 10.90
N ALA A 109 -6.03 8.00 9.71
CA ALA A 109 -6.55 7.08 8.70
C ALA A 109 -5.44 6.21 8.10
N LEU A 110 -4.26 6.77 7.84
CA LEU A 110 -3.11 6.02 7.31
C LEU A 110 -2.57 4.97 8.29
N ASP A 111 -2.63 5.25 9.60
CA ASP A 111 -2.21 4.31 10.65
C ASP A 111 -3.11 3.08 10.73
N ARG A 112 -4.37 3.19 10.32
CA ARG A 112 -5.32 2.08 10.24
C ARG A 112 -5.09 1.15 9.06
N VAL A 113 -4.17 1.49 8.13
CA VAL A 113 -3.90 0.68 6.94
C VAL A 113 -2.57 -0.02 7.06
N ARG A 114 -2.59 -1.36 6.98
CA ARG A 114 -1.39 -2.20 6.83
C ARG A 114 -1.44 -2.95 5.51
N CYS A 115 -0.29 -3.06 4.87
CA CYS A 115 -0.12 -3.76 3.60
C CYS A 115 0.86 -4.91 3.80
N TYR A 116 0.60 -6.06 3.17
CA TYR A 116 1.41 -7.27 3.26
C TYR A 116 1.66 -7.82 1.86
N ASN A 117 2.90 -8.23 1.60
CA ASN A 117 3.28 -8.80 0.30
C ASN A 117 2.62 -10.14 0.03
N SER A 118 2.40 -10.94 1.07
CA SER A 118 1.69 -12.21 1.06
C SER A 118 0.65 -12.25 2.19
N ILE A 119 -0.04 -13.36 2.35
CA ILE A 119 -1.02 -13.53 3.43
C ILE A 119 -0.26 -13.91 4.71
N PRO A 120 -0.26 -13.08 5.76
CA PRO A 120 0.31 -13.46 7.05
C PRO A 120 -0.53 -14.57 7.71
N ALA A 121 0.10 -15.41 8.54
CA ALA A 121 -0.55 -16.53 9.20
C ALA A 121 -1.80 -16.13 10.00
N GLU A 122 -1.77 -14.96 10.61
CA GLU A 122 -2.87 -14.39 11.40
C GLU A 122 -4.13 -14.09 10.57
N LEU A 123 -3.97 -13.86 9.26
CA LEU A 123 -5.06 -13.45 8.36
C LEU A 123 -5.50 -14.55 7.39
N VAL A 124 -4.96 -15.76 7.53
CA VAL A 124 -5.34 -16.91 6.66
C VAL A 124 -6.82 -17.23 6.81
N SER A 125 -7.32 -17.27 8.04
CA SER A 125 -8.73 -17.59 8.37
C SER A 125 -9.68 -16.39 8.23
N ALA A 126 -9.18 -15.17 8.04
CA ALA A 126 -10.01 -13.99 7.94
C ALA A 126 -10.78 -13.94 6.61
N LYS A 127 -12.03 -13.48 6.65
CA LYS A 127 -12.83 -13.27 5.44
C LYS A 127 -12.22 -12.17 4.58
N LYS A 128 -11.73 -12.54 3.39
CA LYS A 128 -11.13 -11.63 2.42
C LYS A 128 -12.20 -11.11 1.48
N ILE A 129 -12.14 -9.82 1.18
CA ILE A 129 -13.02 -9.18 0.20
C ILE A 129 -12.21 -8.95 -1.08
N THR A 130 -12.68 -9.52 -2.19
CA THR A 130 -12.14 -9.28 -3.53
C THR A 130 -13.02 -8.23 -4.23
N LEU A 131 -12.41 -7.18 -4.73
CA LEU A 131 -13.09 -6.09 -5.43
C LEU A 131 -13.13 -6.39 -6.94
N LYS A 132 -14.04 -7.27 -7.37
CA LYS A 132 -14.15 -7.74 -8.76
C LYS A 132 -14.28 -6.62 -9.78
N ASP A 133 -15.01 -5.55 -9.44
CA ASP A 133 -15.22 -4.39 -10.33
C ASP A 133 -13.92 -3.61 -10.63
N PHE A 134 -12.87 -3.82 -9.83
CA PHE A 134 -11.59 -3.14 -9.94
C PHE A 134 -10.48 -4.04 -10.51
N SER A 135 -10.82 -5.28 -10.88
CA SER A 135 -9.87 -6.23 -11.46
C SER A 135 -9.52 -5.86 -12.89
N ILE A 136 -8.35 -6.34 -13.33
CA ILE A 136 -7.86 -6.17 -14.71
C ILE A 136 -8.64 -7.03 -15.68
N GLU A 137 -9.03 -8.24 -15.25
CA GLU A 137 -9.79 -9.19 -16.07
C GLU A 137 -11.06 -8.60 -16.63
N SER A 138 -11.66 -7.62 -15.94
CA SER A 138 -12.86 -6.92 -16.40
C SER A 138 -12.62 -5.91 -17.51
N LYS A 139 -11.37 -5.62 -17.95
CA LYS A 139 -11.08 -4.45 -18.80
C LYS A 139 -10.06 -4.65 -19.93
N GLU A 140 -9.50 -5.82 -20.15
CA GLU A 140 -8.48 -6.10 -21.20
C GLU A 140 -7.34 -5.05 -21.29
N VAL A 141 -6.96 -4.46 -20.17
CA VAL A 141 -5.96 -3.38 -20.15
C VAL A 141 -4.57 -3.95 -19.96
N LYS A 142 -3.60 -3.51 -20.76
CA LYS A 142 -2.17 -3.81 -20.53
C LYS A 142 -1.79 -3.38 -19.12
N SER A 143 -1.10 -4.26 -18.40
CA SER A 143 -0.74 -4.02 -16.99
C SER A 143 0.55 -4.73 -16.61
N LEU A 144 1.17 -4.27 -15.54
CA LEU A 144 2.32 -4.90 -14.89
C LEU A 144 2.00 -5.13 -13.41
N THR A 145 2.44 -6.27 -12.86
CA THR A 145 2.32 -6.52 -11.43
C THR A 145 3.37 -5.75 -10.63
N LEU A 146 3.06 -5.38 -9.40
CA LEU A 146 4.05 -4.72 -8.52
C LEU A 146 5.29 -5.58 -8.28
N LYS A 147 5.15 -6.90 -8.30
CA LYS A 147 6.26 -7.86 -8.21
C LYS A 147 7.23 -7.71 -9.40
N GLU A 148 6.70 -7.58 -10.61
CA GLU A 148 7.50 -7.36 -11.81
C GLU A 148 8.18 -6.00 -11.79
N ILE A 149 7.45 -4.96 -11.43
CA ILE A 149 8.00 -3.61 -11.26
C ILE A 149 9.14 -3.63 -10.25
N ALA A 150 8.97 -4.25 -9.09
CA ALA A 150 9.99 -4.35 -8.05
C ALA A 150 11.28 -5.04 -8.50
N LYS A 151 11.20 -5.95 -9.48
CA LYS A 151 12.37 -6.62 -10.07
C LYS A 151 13.10 -5.75 -11.08
N LEU A 152 12.38 -4.90 -11.82
CA LEU A 152 12.90 -4.12 -12.95
C LEU A 152 13.43 -2.72 -12.55
N ILE A 153 13.22 -2.30 -11.31
CA ILE A 153 13.63 -0.99 -10.77
C ILE A 153 14.78 -1.10 -9.69
#